data_8ed6f2166e0e0bcf8559b6e0826f8f2d
#
_entry.id   8ed6f2166e0e0bcf8559b6e0826f8f2d
#
_cell.length_a   1.000
_cell.length_b   1.000
_cell.length_c   1.000
_cell.angle_alpha   90.00
_cell.angle_beta   90.00
_cell.angle_gamma   90.00
#
_symmetry.space_group_name_H-M   'P 1'
#
loop_
_entity.id
_entity.type
_entity.pdbx_description
1 polymer ?
#
loop_
_entity_poly.entity_id
_entity_poly.type
_entity_poly.pdbx_seq_one_letter_code
_entity_poly.pdbx_strand_id
1 'polypeptide(L)'
;SRVLPDTLMAADPGDLVVSRNAGNLVPPPDAPGGEAATVEYAVAALGVTDLVVCGHYRCGAVKALLHPEEVDRLPKVAAWLEHAAETRAVVDRDFPGLEGDARWDKAVEVNVLVQVRNLQQHPVVAAGLAAGTLR
;
A
#
# COMPACT_ATOMS: atom_id res chain seq x y z
N SER A 1 -0.82 -9.46 6.00
CA SER A 1 0.54 -9.84 6.39
C SER A 1 0.63 -10.16 7.88
N ARG A 2 1.53 -11.07 8.26
CA ARG A 2 1.87 -11.39 9.65
C ARG A 2 3.19 -10.77 10.08
N VAL A 3 3.79 -9.95 9.22
CA VAL A 3 4.97 -9.15 9.57
C VAL A 3 4.59 -8.12 10.63
N LEU A 4 5.41 -7.99 11.66
CA LEU A 4 5.28 -6.98 12.71
C LEU A 4 6.25 -5.84 12.42
N PRO A 5 5.78 -4.67 11.99
CA PRO A 5 6.63 -3.53 11.64
C PRO A 5 7.54 -3.10 12.80
N ASP A 6 7.00 -3.05 14.01
CA ASP A 6 7.75 -2.67 15.21
C ASP A 6 8.98 -3.56 15.41
N THR A 7 8.81 -4.87 15.29
CA THR A 7 9.94 -5.82 15.41
C THR A 7 10.93 -5.66 14.26
N LEU A 8 10.46 -5.45 13.03
CA LEU A 8 11.30 -5.29 11.86
C LEU A 8 12.18 -4.02 11.94
N MET A 9 11.62 -2.95 12.49
CA MET A 9 12.28 -1.66 12.62
C MET A 9 12.99 -1.48 13.97
N ALA A 10 12.95 -2.48 14.85
CA ALA A 10 13.45 -2.40 16.23
C ALA A 10 12.89 -1.17 16.97
N ALA A 11 11.60 -0.91 16.79
CA ALA A 11 10.91 0.22 17.36
C ALA A 11 10.26 -0.13 18.71
N ASP A 12 10.25 0.82 19.63
CA ASP A 12 9.56 0.70 20.91
C ASP A 12 8.06 1.04 20.76
N PRO A 13 7.21 0.60 21.70
CA PRO A 13 5.80 0.96 21.71
C PRO A 13 5.61 2.49 21.71
N GLY A 14 4.92 3.00 20.68
CA GLY A 14 4.67 4.43 20.51
C GLY A 14 5.55 5.14 19.48
N ASP A 15 6.60 4.49 18.99
CA ASP A 15 7.48 5.06 17.96
C ASP A 15 6.84 5.07 16.56
N LEU A 16 5.92 4.14 16.31
CA LEU A 16 5.30 3.98 15.00
C LEU A 16 3.78 4.17 15.05
N VAL A 17 3.26 4.86 14.05
CA VAL A 17 1.84 4.79 13.69
C VAL A 17 1.70 3.76 12.57
N VAL A 18 1.06 2.63 12.85
CA VAL A 18 0.99 1.52 11.90
C VAL A 18 -0.42 1.36 11.33
N SER A 19 -0.57 1.62 10.04
CA SER A 19 -1.76 1.25 9.27
C SER A 19 -1.51 -0.09 8.57
N ARG A 20 -2.32 -1.11 8.86
CA ARG A 20 -2.15 -2.47 8.31
C ARG A 20 -3.39 -2.92 7.57
N ASN A 21 -3.20 -3.27 6.31
CA ASN A 21 -4.26 -3.82 5.48
C ASN A 21 -3.73 -4.89 4.52
N ALA A 22 -4.63 -5.58 3.82
CA ALA A 22 -4.28 -6.59 2.84
C ALA A 22 -3.67 -5.91 1.59
N GLY A 23 -2.41 -6.21 1.28
CA GLY A 23 -1.72 -5.69 0.10
C GLY A 23 -1.09 -4.31 0.27
N ASN A 24 -0.94 -3.80 1.50
CA ASN A 24 -0.36 -2.46 1.76
C ASN A 24 -0.98 -1.35 0.88
N LEU A 25 -2.30 -1.42 0.67
CA LEU A 25 -2.99 -0.49 -0.22
C LEU A 25 -3.24 0.87 0.44
N VAL A 26 -3.11 1.90 -0.36
CA VAL A 26 -3.45 3.27 -0.03
C VAL A 26 -4.58 3.71 -0.96
N PRO A 27 -5.84 3.65 -0.49
CA PRO A 27 -6.97 4.15 -1.25
C PRO A 27 -6.88 5.66 -1.53
N PRO A 28 -7.61 6.16 -2.53
CA PRO A 28 -7.73 7.61 -2.74
C PRO A 28 -8.21 8.34 -1.48
N PRO A 29 -7.87 9.63 -1.31
CA PRO A 29 -8.19 10.38 -0.09
C PRO A 29 -9.69 10.52 0.19
N ASP A 30 -10.54 10.39 -0.82
CA ASP A 30 -12.02 10.42 -0.74
C ASP A 30 -12.67 9.04 -0.65
N ALA A 31 -11.89 7.97 -0.67
CA ALA A 31 -12.41 6.61 -0.51
C ALA A 31 -12.97 6.41 0.91
N PRO A 32 -14.10 5.68 1.02
CA PRO A 32 -14.65 5.34 2.34
C PRO A 32 -13.70 4.40 3.10
N GLY A 33 -13.46 4.69 4.37
CA GLY A 33 -12.58 3.88 5.23
C GLY A 33 -11.78 4.72 6.22
N GLY A 34 -10.95 4.09 7.00
CA GLY A 34 -10.12 4.72 8.02
C GLY A 34 -8.71 5.10 7.55
N GLU A 35 -8.29 4.65 6.37
CA GLU A 35 -6.93 4.81 5.88
C GLU A 35 -6.56 6.28 5.69
N ALA A 36 -7.42 7.06 5.02
CA ALA A 36 -7.20 8.48 4.80
C ALA A 36 -7.18 9.26 6.12
N ALA A 37 -8.10 8.95 7.05
CA ALA A 37 -8.12 9.55 8.37
C ALA A 37 -6.86 9.21 9.19
N THR A 38 -6.35 7.99 9.09
CA THR A 38 -5.11 7.57 9.75
C THR A 38 -3.90 8.36 9.23
N VAL A 39 -3.80 8.53 7.91
CA VAL A 39 -2.73 9.32 7.28
C VAL A 39 -2.82 10.78 7.72
N GLU A 40 -4.00 11.37 7.67
CA GLU A 40 -4.21 12.77 8.08
C GLU A 40 -3.85 12.98 9.56
N TYR A 41 -4.30 12.09 10.43
CA TYR A 41 -4.01 12.18 11.85
C TYR A 41 -2.52 12.02 12.14
N ALA A 42 -1.85 11.05 11.51
CA ALA A 42 -0.43 10.84 11.70
C ALA A 42 0.40 12.07 11.28
N VAL A 43 0.08 12.67 10.15
CA VAL A 43 0.84 13.82 9.63
C VAL A 43 0.45 15.11 10.34
N ALA A 44 -0.85 15.43 10.43
CA ALA A 44 -1.32 16.72 10.89
C ALA A 44 -1.40 16.84 12.43
N ALA A 45 -1.72 15.75 13.14
CA ALA A 45 -1.90 15.77 14.59
C ALA A 45 -0.67 15.24 15.33
N LEU A 46 -0.05 14.16 14.86
CA LEU A 46 1.10 13.57 15.52
C LEU A 46 2.44 14.10 14.99
N GLY A 47 2.46 14.80 13.86
CA GLY A 47 3.65 15.44 13.31
C GLY A 47 4.71 14.43 12.82
N VAL A 48 4.29 13.26 12.30
CA VAL A 48 5.24 12.32 11.72
C VAL A 48 5.96 12.95 10.53
N THR A 49 7.24 12.67 10.40
CA THR A 49 8.11 13.24 9.35
C THR A 49 8.44 12.24 8.25
N ASP A 50 8.16 10.97 8.49
CA ASP A 50 8.49 9.87 7.60
C ASP A 50 7.25 9.00 7.35
N LEU A 51 6.96 8.72 6.07
CA LEU A 51 5.93 7.79 5.66
C LEU A 51 6.56 6.62 4.90
N VAL A 52 6.33 5.42 5.38
CA VAL A 52 6.91 4.20 4.82
C VAL A 52 5.80 3.30 4.27
N VAL A 53 5.84 3.02 2.97
CA VAL A 53 5.00 1.98 2.35
C VAL A 53 5.78 0.66 2.33
N CYS A 54 5.33 -0.29 3.13
CA CYS A 54 6.03 -1.57 3.30
C CYS A 54 5.25 -2.71 2.65
N GLY A 55 5.76 -3.25 1.54
CA GLY A 55 5.32 -4.50 0.93
C GLY A 55 6.19 -5.68 1.38
N HIS A 56 5.78 -6.91 1.04
CA HIS A 56 6.61 -8.09 1.26
C HIS A 56 6.42 -9.09 0.10
N TYR A 57 7.46 -9.78 -0.26
CA TYR A 57 7.38 -10.85 -1.26
C TYR A 57 6.38 -11.93 -0.85
N ARG A 58 5.83 -12.62 -1.83
CA ARG A 58 4.81 -13.68 -1.65
C ARG A 58 3.54 -13.17 -0.94
N CYS A 59 3.19 -11.90 -1.14
CA CYS A 59 1.94 -11.34 -0.61
C CYS A 59 0.73 -11.97 -1.30
N GLY A 60 -0.12 -12.67 -0.53
CA GLY A 60 -1.33 -13.31 -1.07
C GLY A 60 -2.33 -12.33 -1.67
N ALA A 61 -2.44 -11.11 -1.13
CA ALA A 61 -3.31 -10.10 -1.70
C ALA A 61 -2.83 -9.64 -3.09
N VAL A 62 -1.52 -9.49 -3.29
CA VAL A 62 -0.95 -9.16 -4.60
C VAL A 62 -1.06 -10.34 -5.56
N LYS A 63 -0.97 -11.58 -5.08
CA LYS A 63 -1.27 -12.75 -5.91
C LYS A 63 -2.70 -12.74 -6.41
N ALA A 64 -3.66 -12.50 -5.51
CA ALA A 64 -5.07 -12.41 -5.86
C ALA A 64 -5.39 -11.24 -6.82
N LEU A 65 -4.62 -10.16 -6.78
CA LEU A 65 -4.72 -9.09 -7.76
C LEU A 65 -4.36 -9.56 -9.19
N LEU A 66 -3.36 -10.44 -9.30
CA LEU A 66 -2.96 -11.05 -10.59
C LEU A 66 -3.92 -12.16 -11.03
N HIS A 67 -4.61 -12.78 -10.10
CA HIS A 67 -5.52 -13.92 -10.27
C HIS A 67 -6.86 -13.66 -9.60
N PRO A 68 -7.69 -12.72 -10.15
CA PRO A 68 -8.94 -12.30 -9.52
C PRO A 68 -9.92 -13.45 -9.28
N GLU A 69 -9.86 -14.52 -10.06
CA GLU A 69 -10.63 -15.75 -9.87
C GLU A 69 -10.40 -16.43 -8.51
N GLU A 70 -9.24 -16.21 -7.88
CA GLU A 70 -8.94 -16.77 -6.56
C GLU A 70 -9.79 -16.12 -5.44
N VAL A 71 -10.39 -14.96 -5.69
CA VAL A 71 -11.19 -14.20 -4.71
C VAL A 71 -12.66 -14.07 -5.06
N ASP A 72 -13.16 -14.78 -6.04
CA ASP A 72 -14.59 -14.79 -6.45
C ASP A 72 -15.56 -15.03 -5.27
N ARG A 73 -15.15 -15.86 -4.31
CA ARG A 73 -15.91 -16.17 -3.09
C ARG A 73 -15.68 -15.19 -1.94
N LEU A 74 -14.88 -14.16 -2.16
CA LEU A 74 -14.47 -13.16 -1.16
C LEU A 74 -14.80 -11.74 -1.65
N PRO A 75 -16.09 -11.38 -1.80
CA PRO A 75 -16.47 -10.13 -2.46
C PRO A 75 -15.91 -8.86 -1.79
N LYS A 76 -15.70 -8.88 -0.49
CA LYS A 76 -15.07 -7.75 0.22
C LYS A 76 -13.58 -7.63 -0.09
N VAL A 77 -12.90 -8.77 -0.27
CA VAL A 77 -11.49 -8.77 -0.69
C VAL A 77 -11.37 -8.31 -2.14
N ALA A 78 -12.22 -8.83 -3.03
CA ALA A 78 -12.25 -8.41 -4.43
C ALA A 78 -12.45 -6.89 -4.56
N ALA A 79 -13.48 -6.33 -3.89
CA ALA A 79 -13.72 -4.88 -3.88
C ALA A 79 -12.55 -4.07 -3.29
N TRP A 80 -11.87 -4.59 -2.27
CA TRP A 80 -10.70 -3.95 -1.68
C TRP A 80 -9.52 -3.90 -2.67
N LEU A 81 -9.30 -4.98 -3.41
CA LEU A 81 -8.20 -5.09 -4.37
C LEU A 81 -8.36 -4.16 -5.59
N GLU A 82 -9.57 -3.64 -5.86
CA GLU A 82 -9.78 -2.62 -6.91
C GLU A 82 -8.91 -1.36 -6.68
N HIS A 83 -8.58 -1.04 -5.43
CA HIS A 83 -7.64 0.05 -5.13
C HIS A 83 -6.21 -0.19 -5.62
N ALA A 84 -5.90 -1.40 -6.09
CA ALA A 84 -4.62 -1.78 -6.68
C ALA A 84 -4.71 -2.13 -8.17
N ALA A 85 -5.82 -1.82 -8.85
CA ALA A 85 -6.01 -2.15 -10.26
C ALA A 85 -4.88 -1.59 -11.15
N GLU A 86 -4.35 -0.40 -10.81
CA GLU A 86 -3.20 0.19 -11.53
C GLU A 86 -1.95 -0.69 -11.43
N THR A 87 -1.71 -1.35 -10.29
CA THR A 87 -0.58 -2.27 -10.13
C THR A 87 -0.63 -3.37 -11.19
N ARG A 88 -1.79 -4.00 -11.37
CA ARG A 88 -1.98 -5.04 -12.40
C ARG A 88 -1.76 -4.47 -13.80
N ALA A 89 -2.36 -3.32 -14.10
CA ALA A 89 -2.21 -2.67 -15.39
C ALA A 89 -0.74 -2.34 -15.75
N VAL A 90 0.04 -1.88 -14.78
CA VAL A 90 1.49 -1.62 -14.97
C VAL A 90 2.25 -2.93 -15.21
N VAL A 91 1.97 -3.98 -14.44
CA VAL A 91 2.64 -5.29 -14.63
C VAL A 91 2.32 -5.86 -16.00
N ASP A 92 1.07 -5.81 -16.44
CA ASP A 92 0.63 -6.34 -17.75
C ASP A 92 1.28 -5.57 -18.90
N ARG A 93 1.40 -4.25 -18.78
CA ARG A 93 1.96 -3.37 -19.81
C ARG A 93 3.49 -3.45 -19.89
N ASP A 94 4.16 -3.33 -18.75
CA ASP A 94 5.61 -3.08 -18.70
C ASP A 94 6.43 -4.37 -18.52
N PHE A 95 5.80 -5.45 -18.06
CA PHE A 95 6.45 -6.74 -17.80
C PHE A 95 5.69 -7.95 -18.40
N PRO A 96 5.24 -7.88 -19.68
CA PRO A 96 4.37 -8.91 -20.27
C PRO A 96 5.03 -10.29 -20.39
N GLY A 97 6.38 -10.35 -20.35
CA GLY A 97 7.12 -11.61 -20.45
C GLY A 97 7.40 -12.29 -19.10
N LEU A 98 6.95 -11.72 -17.98
CA LEU A 98 7.12 -12.35 -16.66
C LEU A 98 5.95 -13.29 -16.35
N GLU A 99 6.29 -14.49 -15.86
CA GLU A 99 5.33 -15.51 -15.47
C GLU A 99 5.62 -16.05 -14.06
N GLY A 100 4.64 -16.76 -13.49
CA GLY A 100 4.77 -17.46 -12.22
C GLY A 100 5.30 -16.58 -11.09
N ASP A 101 6.28 -17.09 -10.37
CA ASP A 101 6.86 -16.43 -9.20
C ASP A 101 7.53 -15.10 -9.53
N ALA A 102 8.22 -15.00 -10.67
CA ALA A 102 8.89 -13.76 -11.09
C ALA A 102 7.87 -12.64 -11.36
N ARG A 103 6.73 -12.96 -11.96
CA ARG A 103 5.63 -12.01 -12.16
C ARG A 103 5.02 -11.58 -10.82
N TRP A 104 4.81 -12.52 -9.91
CA TRP A 104 4.29 -12.22 -8.58
C TRP A 104 5.21 -11.29 -7.79
N ASP A 105 6.51 -11.60 -7.72
CA ASP A 105 7.49 -10.79 -7.03
C ASP A 105 7.60 -9.38 -7.65
N LYS A 106 7.59 -9.28 -8.99
CA LYS A 106 7.54 -8.00 -9.69
C LYS A 106 6.27 -7.19 -9.35
N ALA A 107 5.13 -7.85 -9.27
CA ALA A 107 3.88 -7.19 -8.91
C ALA A 107 3.92 -6.61 -7.48
N VAL A 108 4.61 -7.26 -6.53
CA VAL A 108 4.82 -6.72 -5.18
C VAL A 108 5.66 -5.43 -5.24
N GLU A 109 6.75 -5.42 -6.00
CA GLU A 109 7.58 -4.23 -6.17
C GLU A 109 6.81 -3.07 -6.81
N VAL A 110 6.10 -3.35 -7.91
CA VAL A 110 5.26 -2.36 -8.60
C VAL A 110 4.17 -1.84 -7.67
N ASN A 111 3.54 -2.72 -6.87
CA ASN A 111 2.51 -2.31 -5.94
C ASN A 111 3.02 -1.30 -4.92
N VAL A 112 4.20 -1.49 -4.35
CA VAL A 112 4.79 -0.51 -3.41
C VAL A 112 4.91 0.86 -4.09
N LEU A 113 5.42 0.93 -5.32
CA LEU A 113 5.58 2.19 -6.05
C LEU A 113 4.24 2.85 -6.38
N VAL A 114 3.23 2.06 -6.75
CA VAL A 114 1.87 2.56 -6.99
C VAL A 114 1.29 3.13 -5.70
N GLN A 115 1.42 2.43 -4.59
CA GLN A 115 0.88 2.90 -3.31
C GLN A 115 1.62 4.13 -2.76
N VAL A 116 2.91 4.28 -3.02
CA VAL A 116 3.63 5.54 -2.73
C VAL A 116 3.04 6.70 -3.54
N ARG A 117 2.76 6.52 -4.83
CA ARG A 117 2.10 7.55 -5.65
C ARG A 117 0.70 7.88 -5.16
N ASN A 118 -0.08 6.87 -4.75
CA ASN A 118 -1.40 7.10 -4.17
C ASN A 118 -1.30 7.90 -2.87
N LEU A 119 -0.35 7.56 -2.00
CA LEU A 119 -0.12 8.27 -0.75
C LEU A 119 0.21 9.76 -0.98
N GLN A 120 0.99 10.06 -2.01
CA GLN A 120 1.35 11.43 -2.39
C GLN A 120 0.14 12.27 -2.86
N GLN A 121 -0.98 11.64 -3.23
CA GLN A 121 -2.21 12.34 -3.62
C GLN A 121 -3.04 12.81 -2.41
N HIS A 122 -2.76 12.32 -1.21
CA HIS A 122 -3.42 12.80 -0.01
C HIS A 122 -3.00 14.25 0.27
N PRO A 123 -3.94 15.19 0.48
CA PRO A 123 -3.63 16.63 0.57
C PRO A 123 -2.60 16.96 1.64
N VAL A 124 -2.71 16.33 2.81
CA VAL A 124 -1.77 16.54 3.93
C VAL A 124 -0.36 16.06 3.60
N VAL A 125 -0.24 14.96 2.84
CA VAL A 125 1.04 14.40 2.38
C VAL A 125 1.65 15.29 1.32
N ALA A 126 0.87 15.67 0.30
CA ALA A 126 1.31 16.58 -0.76
C ALA A 126 1.84 17.91 -0.18
N ALA A 127 1.12 18.48 0.78
CA ALA A 127 1.53 19.70 1.47
C ALA A 127 2.84 19.52 2.25
N GLY A 128 2.97 18.44 3.01
CA GLY A 128 4.17 18.13 3.80
C GLY A 128 5.42 17.90 2.93
N LEU A 129 5.26 17.19 1.81
CA LEU A 129 6.35 17.00 0.84
C LEU A 129 6.77 18.31 0.19
N ALA A 130 5.81 19.16 -0.22
CA ALA A 130 6.09 20.47 -0.80
C ALA A 130 6.78 21.41 0.18
N ALA A 131 6.46 21.34 1.46
CA ALA A 131 7.09 22.09 2.53
C ALA A 131 8.45 21.53 2.99
N GLY A 132 8.83 20.31 2.56
CA GLY A 132 10.03 19.62 3.02
C GLY A 132 9.97 19.15 4.48
N THR A 133 8.77 19.06 5.05
CA THR A 133 8.53 18.58 6.43
C THR A 133 8.23 17.09 6.49
N LEU A 134 8.01 16.46 5.34
CA LEU A 134 7.68 15.05 5.19
C LEU A 134 8.56 14.40 4.12
N ARG A 135 8.91 13.13 4.30
CA ARG A 135 9.66 12.31 3.33
C ARG A 135 9.18 10.86 3.32
#